data_a96887fac99fc21cf5c8b9311db5ef4a
#
_entry.id   a96887fac99fc21cf5c8b9311db5ef4a
#
_cell.length_a   1.000
_cell.length_b   1.000
_cell.length_c   1.000
_cell.angle_alpha   90.00
_cell.angle_beta   90.00
_cell.angle_gamma   90.00
#
_symmetry.space_group_name_H-M   'P 1'
#
loop_
_entity.id
_entity.type
_entity.pdbx_description
1 polymer ?
#
loop_
_entity_poly.entity_id
_entity_poly.type
_entity_poly.pdbx_seq_one_letter_code
_entity_poly.pdbx_strand_id
1 'polypeptide(L)'
;MSDRPKTVVLVVEDEPLILMDAMQSLEDAGFDVIEAYDGEHALVRLAERPDIGAVFTDVNMPGRFDGVQLARIVHERRPDVVILVTSGAIKVEWSELPEGGRFVSKPYRGEHVATLIGKLTGTASP
;
A
#
# COMPACT_ATOMS: atom_id res chain seq x y z
N MET A 1 -0.63 -28.21 0.14
CA MET A 1 -1.17 -27.02 -0.52
C MET A 1 -1.80 -26.08 0.50
N SER A 2 -1.50 -24.83 0.40
CA SER A 2 -2.04 -23.87 1.37
C SER A 2 -3.45 -23.44 0.98
N ASP A 3 -4.37 -23.52 1.93
CA ASP A 3 -5.74 -23.03 1.76
C ASP A 3 -5.90 -21.60 2.25
N ARG A 4 -4.80 -20.96 2.59
CA ARG A 4 -4.85 -19.57 3.05
C ARG A 4 -5.27 -18.65 1.91
N PRO A 5 -6.25 -17.78 2.14
CA PRO A 5 -6.54 -16.75 1.16
C PRO A 5 -5.32 -15.84 1.01
N LYS A 6 -5.09 -15.39 -0.21
CA LYS A 6 -4.01 -14.43 -0.47
C LYS A 6 -4.33 -13.09 0.17
N THR A 7 -3.30 -12.44 0.70
CA THR A 7 -3.45 -11.07 1.17
C THR A 7 -3.69 -10.16 -0.03
N VAL A 8 -4.69 -9.30 0.07
CA VAL A 8 -5.00 -8.34 -0.97
C VAL A 8 -4.29 -7.02 -0.64
N VAL A 9 -3.50 -6.52 -1.58
CA VAL A 9 -2.79 -5.26 -1.45
C VAL A 9 -3.41 -4.24 -2.39
N LEU A 10 -3.79 -3.09 -1.84
CA LEU A 10 -4.25 -1.95 -2.63
C LEU A 10 -3.05 -1.07 -2.95
N VAL A 11 -2.72 -0.92 -4.22
CA VAL A 11 -1.64 -0.05 -4.68
C VAL A 11 -2.24 1.25 -5.19
N VAL A 12 -1.82 2.37 -4.61
CA VAL A 12 -2.34 3.71 -4.95
C VAL A 12 -1.23 4.52 -5.60
N GLU A 13 -1.37 4.77 -6.89
CA GLU A 13 -0.35 5.43 -7.70
C GLU A 13 -0.99 5.99 -8.95
N ASP A 14 -0.70 7.25 -9.28
CA ASP A 14 -1.28 7.90 -10.44
C ASP A 14 -0.45 7.71 -11.73
N GLU A 15 0.81 7.30 -11.60
CA GLU A 15 1.66 7.04 -12.77
C GLU A 15 1.52 5.60 -13.23
N PRO A 16 0.98 5.37 -14.45
CA PRO A 16 0.66 4.00 -14.90
C PRO A 16 1.85 3.04 -14.91
N LEU A 17 3.02 3.50 -15.32
CA LEU A 17 4.20 2.61 -15.41
C LEU A 17 4.70 2.21 -14.02
N ILE A 18 4.69 3.14 -13.08
CA ILE A 18 5.09 2.84 -11.70
C ILE A 18 4.06 1.91 -11.07
N LEU A 19 2.79 2.17 -11.30
CA LEU A 19 1.70 1.33 -10.81
C LEU A 19 1.83 -0.11 -11.30
N MET A 20 2.02 -0.28 -12.61
CA MET A 20 2.15 -1.61 -13.21
C MET A 20 3.35 -2.37 -12.66
N ASP A 21 4.46 -1.69 -12.50
CA ASP A 21 5.67 -2.31 -11.97
C ASP A 21 5.50 -2.78 -10.53
N ALA A 22 4.90 -1.94 -9.69
CA ALA A 22 4.61 -2.30 -8.30
C ALA A 22 3.64 -3.47 -8.22
N MET A 23 2.59 -3.44 -9.02
CA MET A 23 1.60 -4.52 -9.06
C MET A 23 2.24 -5.84 -9.47
N GLN A 24 3.10 -5.82 -10.50
CA GLN A 24 3.77 -7.02 -10.97
C GLN A 24 4.67 -7.64 -9.90
N SER A 25 5.44 -6.80 -9.21
CA SER A 25 6.34 -7.27 -8.15
C SER A 25 5.56 -7.93 -7.01
N LEU A 26 4.42 -7.35 -6.64
CA LEU A 26 3.58 -7.89 -5.58
C LEU A 26 2.90 -9.18 -6.01
N GLU A 27 2.40 -9.24 -7.24
CA GLU A 27 1.80 -10.46 -7.78
C GLU A 27 2.81 -11.59 -7.86
N ASP A 28 4.05 -11.30 -8.28
CA ASP A 28 5.12 -12.28 -8.34
C ASP A 28 5.46 -12.85 -6.95
N ALA A 29 5.24 -12.04 -5.91
CA ALA A 29 5.47 -12.47 -4.53
C ALA A 29 4.27 -13.22 -3.92
N GLY A 30 3.19 -13.38 -4.67
CA GLY A 30 2.03 -14.17 -4.23
C GLY A 30 0.87 -13.38 -3.66
N PHE A 31 0.89 -12.06 -3.76
CA PHE A 31 -0.23 -11.24 -3.32
C PHE A 31 -1.27 -11.07 -4.41
N ASP A 32 -2.51 -10.89 -4.02
CA ASP A 32 -3.53 -10.36 -4.92
C ASP A 32 -3.43 -8.84 -4.86
N VAL A 33 -3.52 -8.18 -6.00
CA VAL A 33 -3.31 -6.74 -6.08
C VAL A 33 -4.50 -6.08 -6.75
N ILE A 34 -4.94 -4.97 -6.16
CA ILE A 34 -5.92 -4.09 -6.79
C ILE A 34 -5.35 -2.68 -6.84
N GLU A 35 -5.84 -1.88 -7.75
CA GLU A 35 -5.28 -0.57 -8.05
C GLU A 35 -6.21 0.56 -7.69
N ALA A 36 -5.64 1.71 -7.39
CA ALA A 36 -6.35 2.97 -7.31
C ALA A 36 -5.43 4.06 -7.82
N TYR A 37 -5.99 5.08 -8.43
CA TYR A 37 -5.22 6.13 -9.09
C TYR A 37 -5.03 7.38 -8.22
N ASP A 38 -5.80 7.49 -7.16
CA ASP A 38 -5.70 8.58 -6.20
C ASP A 38 -6.34 8.18 -4.86
N GLY A 39 -6.33 9.09 -3.90
CA GLY A 39 -6.85 8.79 -2.57
C GLY A 39 -8.35 8.55 -2.52
N GLU A 40 -9.13 9.30 -3.30
CA GLU A 40 -10.57 9.09 -3.33
C GLU A 40 -10.93 7.74 -3.92
N HIS A 41 -10.27 7.35 -5.00
CA HIS A 41 -10.44 6.04 -5.61
C HIS A 41 -10.05 4.92 -4.64
N ALA A 42 -8.97 5.15 -3.88
CA ALA A 42 -8.52 4.18 -2.87
C ALA A 42 -9.60 3.96 -1.80
N LEU A 43 -10.25 5.01 -1.35
CA LEU A 43 -11.31 4.89 -0.34
C LEU A 43 -12.53 4.12 -0.88
N VAL A 44 -12.85 4.30 -2.15
CA VAL A 44 -13.92 3.53 -2.79
C VAL A 44 -13.56 2.04 -2.81
N ARG A 45 -12.31 1.72 -3.20
CA ARG A 45 -11.84 0.33 -3.23
C ARG A 45 -11.91 -0.31 -1.84
N LEU A 46 -11.48 0.43 -0.81
CA LEU A 46 -11.51 -0.07 0.57
C LEU A 46 -12.94 -0.36 1.04
N ALA A 47 -13.89 0.49 0.66
CA ALA A 47 -15.29 0.27 1.01
C ALA A 47 -15.87 -0.95 0.30
N GLU A 48 -15.43 -1.24 -0.92
CA GLU A 48 -15.93 -2.37 -1.71
C GLU A 48 -15.27 -3.70 -1.34
N ARG A 49 -14.04 -3.65 -0.81
CA ARG A 49 -13.21 -4.83 -0.61
C ARG A 49 -12.76 -4.98 0.85
N PRO A 50 -13.56 -5.65 1.68
CA PRO A 50 -13.17 -5.88 3.07
C PRO A 50 -11.97 -6.81 3.23
N ASP A 51 -11.56 -7.49 2.17
CA ASP A 51 -10.42 -8.40 2.17
C ASP A 51 -9.08 -7.68 1.93
N ILE A 52 -9.07 -6.37 1.70
CA ILE A 52 -7.80 -5.62 1.61
C ILE A 52 -7.10 -5.67 2.96
N GLY A 53 -5.87 -6.16 2.96
CA GLY A 53 -5.04 -6.27 4.17
C GLY A 53 -3.88 -5.30 4.22
N ALA A 54 -3.55 -4.66 3.10
CA ALA A 54 -2.45 -3.70 3.03
C ALA A 54 -2.73 -2.62 2.01
N VAL A 55 -2.22 -1.41 2.27
CA VAL A 55 -2.25 -0.28 1.34
C VAL A 55 -0.82 0.17 1.10
N PHE A 56 -0.41 0.23 -0.14
CA PHE A 56 0.88 0.78 -0.56
C PHE A 56 0.60 2.02 -1.41
N THR A 57 0.94 3.19 -0.91
CA THR A 57 0.57 4.45 -1.54
C THR A 57 1.75 5.39 -1.73
N ASP A 58 1.77 6.10 -2.86
CA ASP A 58 2.65 7.25 -3.07
C ASP A 58 2.09 8.42 -2.25
N VAL A 59 2.99 9.27 -1.75
CA VAL A 59 2.60 10.51 -1.08
C VAL A 59 2.09 11.53 -2.07
N ASN A 60 2.82 11.72 -3.17
CA ASN A 60 2.48 12.74 -4.18
C ASN A 60 1.45 12.21 -5.16
N MET A 61 0.20 12.59 -4.94
CA MET A 61 -0.90 12.21 -5.82
C MET A 61 -1.81 13.40 -6.03
N PRO A 62 -2.46 13.47 -7.22
CA PRO A 62 -3.47 14.50 -7.44
C PRO A 62 -4.73 14.21 -6.61
N GLY A 63 -5.59 15.20 -6.49
CA GLY A 63 -6.87 15.06 -5.83
C GLY A 63 -6.87 15.63 -4.42
N ARG A 64 -7.90 15.25 -3.65
CA ARG A 64 -8.15 15.83 -2.32
C ARG A 64 -7.17 15.38 -1.25
N PHE A 65 -6.61 14.19 -1.41
CA PHE A 65 -5.75 13.60 -0.40
C PHE A 65 -4.38 13.27 -0.97
N ASP A 66 -3.32 13.60 -0.24
CA ASP A 66 -2.02 13.01 -0.51
C ASP A 66 -1.94 11.65 0.21
N GLY A 67 -0.82 10.94 0.03
CA GLY A 67 -0.67 9.61 0.60
C GLY A 67 -0.63 9.58 2.11
N VAL A 68 -0.14 10.64 2.76
CA VAL A 68 -0.11 10.71 4.22
C VAL A 68 -1.51 10.90 4.77
N GLN A 69 -2.28 11.78 4.16
CA GLN A 69 -3.68 11.99 4.55
C GLN A 69 -4.49 10.72 4.33
N LEU A 70 -4.29 10.05 3.20
CA LEU A 70 -4.95 8.79 2.90
C LEU A 70 -4.60 7.74 3.98
N ALA A 71 -3.32 7.64 4.34
CA ALA A 71 -2.88 6.69 5.36
C ALA A 71 -3.63 6.90 6.69
N ARG A 72 -3.81 8.14 7.09
CA ARG A 72 -4.53 8.46 8.32
C ARG A 72 -5.99 8.06 8.25
N ILE A 73 -6.64 8.34 7.12
CA ILE A 73 -8.05 7.97 6.91
C ILE A 73 -8.21 6.45 6.94
N VAL A 74 -7.35 5.75 6.26
CA VAL A 74 -7.37 4.28 6.23
C VAL A 74 -7.22 3.72 7.64
N HIS A 75 -6.27 4.24 8.40
CA HIS A 75 -6.02 3.77 9.76
C HIS A 75 -7.26 3.99 10.66
N GLU A 76 -7.95 5.10 10.51
CA GLU A 76 -9.17 5.35 11.27
C GLU A 76 -10.29 4.37 10.93
N ARG A 77 -10.46 4.08 9.63
CA ARG A 77 -11.55 3.23 9.15
C ARG A 77 -11.24 1.74 9.26
N ARG A 78 -9.99 1.39 9.06
CA ARG A 78 -9.52 0.01 9.01
C ARG A 78 -8.18 -0.12 9.74
N PRO A 79 -8.19 -0.08 11.08
CA PRO A 79 -6.92 -0.09 11.85
C PRO A 79 -6.11 -1.38 11.70
N ASP A 80 -6.71 -2.44 11.20
CA ASP A 80 -6.04 -3.71 10.94
C ASP A 80 -5.26 -3.73 9.62
N VAL A 81 -5.49 -2.74 8.74
CA VAL A 81 -4.83 -2.68 7.44
C VAL A 81 -3.42 -2.14 7.61
N VAL A 82 -2.45 -2.85 7.03
CA VAL A 82 -1.05 -2.42 7.01
C VAL A 82 -0.89 -1.27 6.02
N ILE A 83 -0.11 -0.27 6.40
CA ILE A 83 0.09 0.92 5.57
C ILE A 83 1.57 1.11 5.28
N LEU A 84 1.91 1.21 4.00
CA LEU A 84 3.25 1.50 3.52
C LEU A 84 3.18 2.68 2.57
N VAL A 85 3.95 3.73 2.89
CA VAL A 85 3.95 4.99 2.14
C VAL A 85 5.29 5.16 1.46
N THR A 86 5.30 5.67 0.24
CA THR A 86 6.53 5.93 -0.50
C THR A 86 6.55 7.34 -1.10
N SER A 87 7.74 7.94 -1.15
CA SER A 87 7.95 9.25 -1.77
C SER A 87 9.39 9.40 -2.20
N GLY A 88 9.61 10.10 -3.32
CA GLY A 88 10.95 10.41 -3.80
C GLY A 88 11.38 11.83 -3.50
N ALA A 89 10.44 12.75 -3.51
CA ALA A 89 10.74 14.18 -3.40
C ALA A 89 10.63 14.71 -1.98
N ILE A 90 9.75 14.11 -1.18
CA ILE A 90 9.45 14.58 0.17
C ILE A 90 9.80 13.47 1.15
N LYS A 91 10.54 13.84 2.18
CA LYS A 91 10.83 12.91 3.27
C LYS A 91 9.67 12.97 4.26
N VAL A 92 9.07 11.82 4.54
CA VAL A 92 7.98 11.72 5.48
C VAL A 92 8.54 11.33 6.84
N GLU A 93 8.21 12.13 7.86
CA GLU A 93 8.60 11.82 9.22
C GLU A 93 7.68 10.75 9.81
N TRP A 94 8.23 9.91 10.66
CA TRP A 94 7.45 8.85 11.31
C TRP A 94 6.23 9.40 12.06
N SER A 95 6.37 10.61 12.64
CA SER A 95 5.28 11.25 13.39
C SER A 95 4.10 11.64 12.50
N GLU A 96 4.29 11.73 11.20
CA GLU A 96 3.23 12.08 10.27
C GLU A 96 2.36 10.87 9.90
N LEU A 97 2.89 9.67 10.09
CA LEU A 97 2.19 8.44 9.76
C LEU A 97 1.35 7.95 10.93
N PRO A 98 0.24 7.24 10.69
CA PRO A 98 -0.49 6.61 11.76
C PRO A 98 0.35 5.52 12.42
N GLU A 99 -0.04 5.10 13.60
CA GLU A 99 0.64 4.03 14.33
C GLU A 99 0.75 2.79 13.46
N GLY A 100 1.96 2.23 13.38
CA GLY A 100 2.23 1.06 12.55
C GLY A 100 2.52 1.36 11.09
N GLY A 101 2.34 2.61 10.65
CA GLY A 101 2.66 2.99 9.27
C GLY A 101 4.16 2.96 9.02
N ARG A 102 4.55 2.60 7.79
CA ARG A 102 5.94 2.51 7.39
C ARG A 102 6.19 3.34 6.14
N PHE A 103 7.43 3.75 5.97
CA PHE A 103 7.86 4.58 4.85
C PHE A 103 9.02 3.92 4.10
N VAL A 104 8.96 3.95 2.77
CA VAL A 104 10.04 3.50 1.90
C VAL A 104 10.37 4.60 0.91
N SER A 105 11.64 4.97 0.81
CA SER A 105 12.08 6.00 -0.13
C SER A 105 12.11 5.50 -1.57
N LYS A 106 11.81 6.37 -2.51
CA LYS A 106 12.07 6.10 -3.93
C LYS A 106 13.54 6.42 -4.24
N PRO A 107 14.17 5.72 -5.16
CA PRO A 107 13.63 4.55 -5.86
C PRO A 107 13.62 3.33 -4.94
N TYR A 108 12.55 2.57 -4.97
CA TYR A 108 12.47 1.33 -4.21
C TYR A 108 12.58 0.13 -5.13
N ARG A 109 12.89 -1.02 -4.54
CA ARG A 109 12.87 -2.28 -5.27
C ARG A 109 11.54 -2.96 -4.95
N GLY A 110 10.82 -3.38 -6.00
CA GLY A 110 9.53 -4.04 -5.80
C GLY A 110 9.61 -5.26 -4.89
N GLU A 111 10.70 -6.02 -5.00
CA GLU A 111 10.95 -7.18 -4.14
C GLU A 111 11.05 -6.80 -2.67
N HIS A 112 11.69 -5.66 -2.39
CA HIS A 112 11.82 -5.17 -1.02
C HIS A 112 10.47 -4.78 -0.45
N VAL A 113 9.65 -4.10 -1.26
CA VAL A 113 8.30 -3.71 -0.86
C VAL A 113 7.46 -4.96 -0.58
N ALA A 114 7.52 -5.95 -1.46
CA ALA A 114 6.78 -7.20 -1.28
C ALA A 114 7.19 -7.93 0.01
N THR A 115 8.50 -7.99 0.27
CA THR A 115 9.02 -8.61 1.49
C THR A 115 8.52 -7.89 2.74
N LEU A 116 8.57 -6.56 2.72
CA LEU A 116 8.14 -5.76 3.84
C LEU A 116 6.65 -5.92 4.11
N ILE A 117 5.82 -5.86 3.06
CA ILE A 117 4.38 -6.07 3.21
C ILE A 117 4.09 -7.47 3.76
N GLY A 118 4.82 -8.46 3.28
CA GLY A 118 4.68 -9.83 3.78
C GLY A 118 4.95 -9.92 5.28
N LYS A 119 6.01 -9.28 5.73
CA LYS A 119 6.34 -9.27 7.16
C LYS A 119 5.28 -8.54 7.99
N LEU A 120 4.82 -7.40 7.49
CA LEU A 120 3.86 -6.58 8.23
C LEU A 120 2.47 -7.22 8.28
N THR A 121 2.10 -7.97 7.26
CA THR A 121 0.81 -8.67 7.23
C THR A 121 0.86 -10.06 7.85
N GLY A 122 2.06 -10.54 8.18
CA GLY A 122 2.23 -11.89 8.70
C GLY A 122 2.06 -12.99 7.65
N THR A 123 2.13 -12.64 6.37
CA THR A 123 1.96 -13.60 5.26
C THR A 123 3.27 -13.99 4.59
N ALA A 124 4.39 -13.47 5.09
CA ALA A 124 5.69 -13.82 4.54
C ALA A 124 5.99 -15.30 4.77
N SER A 125 6.53 -15.95 3.75
CA SER A 125 7.00 -17.34 3.91
C SER A 125 8.19 -17.38 4.85
N PRO A 126 8.27 -18.40 5.70
CA PRO A 126 9.43 -18.57 6.55
C PRO A 126 10.69 -18.90 5.74
#